data_aaf5ec75ece53966886a2fa2977ab12e
#
_entry.id   aaf5ec75ece53966886a2fa2977ab12e
#
_cell.length_a   1.000
_cell.length_b   1.000
_cell.length_c   1.000
_cell.angle_alpha   90.00
_cell.angle_beta   90.00
_cell.angle_gamma   90.00
#
_symmetry.space_group_name_H-M   'P 1'
#
loop_
_entity.id
_entity.type
_entity.pdbx_description
1 polymer ?
#
loop_
_entity_poly.entity_id
_entity_poly.type
_entity_poly.pdbx_seq_one_letter_code
_entity_poly.pdbx_strand_id
1 'polypeptide(L)'
;STDKVRYRPGDMVNFTLSLITFPNGAKVRYLHGNTVVGTADVGGKKSWTWKVPKDDFKGYLAEVYVKEGDKDKVLSTIGIDVSSNWKRFPRYGFLSDFQNSKMNTMNKEVNVLLRHHITGLQFYDWQWQHHRMWKTVNNGTWQDFANREISVNVLRNYISKLHNVGAKCMFYNLCY
;
A
#
# COMPACT_ATOMS: atom_id res chain seq x y z
N SER A 1 6.77 0.54 -8.37
CA SER A 1 6.03 0.62 -7.09
C SER A 1 6.65 1.65 -6.15
N THR A 2 5.86 2.11 -5.18
CA THR A 2 6.28 2.92 -4.03
C THR A 2 6.33 2.07 -2.77
N ASP A 3 7.01 2.53 -1.73
CA ASP A 3 7.18 1.79 -0.47
C ASP A 3 6.04 1.96 0.54
N LYS A 4 5.16 2.96 0.35
CA LYS A 4 4.02 3.21 1.24
C LYS A 4 2.75 3.49 0.45
N VAL A 5 1.60 3.21 1.07
CA VAL A 5 0.28 3.53 0.52
C VAL A 5 -0.04 5.02 0.58
N ARG A 6 0.61 5.76 1.50
CA ARG A 6 0.42 7.17 1.77
C ARG A 6 1.67 7.75 2.44
N TYR A 7 1.96 9.00 2.16
CA TYR A 7 3.08 9.77 2.70
C TYR A 7 2.58 10.96 3.52
N ARG A 8 3.38 11.43 4.47
CA ARG A 8 3.16 12.72 5.12
C ARG A 8 3.82 13.84 4.32
N PRO A 9 3.36 15.11 4.45
CA PRO A 9 4.08 16.25 3.88
C PRO A 9 5.56 16.22 4.21
N GLY A 10 6.41 16.34 3.18
CA GLY A 10 7.87 16.33 3.31
C GLY A 10 8.53 14.95 3.46
N ASP A 11 7.77 13.85 3.44
CA ASP A 11 8.34 12.49 3.44
C ASP A 11 9.13 12.19 2.16
N MET A 12 10.00 11.18 2.26
CA MET A 12 10.68 10.59 1.10
C MET A 12 9.83 9.44 0.55
N VAL A 13 9.58 9.47 -0.75
CA VAL A 13 9.00 8.36 -1.52
C VAL A 13 10.14 7.54 -2.08
N ASN A 14 10.15 6.23 -1.83
CA ASN A 14 11.09 5.30 -2.44
C ASN A 14 10.40 4.56 -3.59
N PHE A 15 10.91 4.74 -4.80
CA PHE A 15 10.44 4.05 -6.00
C PHE A 15 11.32 2.86 -6.31
N THR A 16 10.72 1.74 -6.69
CA THR A 16 11.43 0.51 -7.06
C THR A 16 10.81 -0.12 -8.30
N LEU A 17 11.65 -0.55 -9.23
CA LEU A 17 11.29 -1.38 -10.38
C LEU A 17 11.56 -2.84 -10.06
N SER A 18 10.63 -3.71 -10.42
CA SER A 18 10.71 -5.15 -10.06
C SER A 18 11.48 -6.00 -11.08
N LEU A 19 11.46 -5.66 -12.37
CA LEU A 19 11.94 -6.55 -13.43
C LEU A 19 12.98 -5.90 -14.35
N ILE A 20 12.74 -4.67 -14.80
CA ILE A 20 13.57 -3.98 -15.80
C ILE A 20 13.94 -2.58 -15.33
N THR A 21 15.00 -2.03 -15.88
CA THR A 21 15.32 -0.61 -15.77
C THR A 21 14.67 0.17 -16.90
N PHE A 22 14.42 1.46 -16.68
CA PHE A 22 14.06 2.34 -17.78
C PHE A 22 15.24 2.57 -18.72
N PRO A 23 15.00 2.83 -20.03
CA PRO A 23 16.07 3.10 -20.99
C PRO A 23 16.90 4.32 -20.56
N ASN A 24 18.15 4.39 -21.05
CA ASN A 24 19.00 5.56 -20.88
C ASN A 24 18.28 6.81 -21.41
N GLY A 25 18.42 7.93 -20.73
CA GLY A 25 17.74 9.18 -21.04
C GLY A 25 16.30 9.28 -20.53
N ALA A 26 15.76 8.22 -19.89
CA ALA A 26 14.45 8.32 -19.25
C ALA A 26 14.48 9.29 -18.07
N LYS A 27 13.45 10.12 -18.00
CA LYS A 27 13.22 11.09 -16.93
C LYS A 27 11.91 10.80 -16.24
N VAL A 28 11.79 11.24 -15.00
CA VAL A 28 10.52 11.31 -14.30
C VAL A 28 10.13 12.76 -14.08
N ARG A 29 8.87 13.08 -14.28
CA ARG A 29 8.26 14.34 -13.82
C ARG A 29 7.21 14.02 -12.78
N TYR A 30 7.13 14.87 -11.76
CA TYR A 30 6.12 14.79 -10.70
C TYR A 30 5.12 15.90 -10.94
N LEU A 31 3.84 15.53 -11.04
CA LEU A 31 2.75 16.45 -11.39
C LEU A 31 1.76 16.57 -10.23
N HIS A 32 1.28 17.79 -10.00
CA HIS A 32 0.05 18.04 -9.24
C HIS A 32 -0.95 18.68 -10.21
N GLY A 33 -2.00 17.93 -10.56
CA GLY A 33 -2.82 18.31 -11.72
C GLY A 33 -1.98 18.40 -12.98
N ASN A 34 -2.00 19.54 -13.65
CA ASN A 34 -1.21 19.81 -14.86
C ASN A 34 0.15 20.50 -14.58
N THR A 35 0.49 20.77 -13.31
CA THR A 35 1.69 21.49 -12.94
C THR A 35 2.81 20.51 -12.60
N VAL A 36 3.97 20.64 -13.27
CA VAL A 36 5.18 19.91 -12.92
C VAL A 36 5.81 20.55 -11.69
N VAL A 37 5.94 19.77 -10.60
CA VAL A 37 6.51 20.23 -9.33
C VAL A 37 7.94 19.70 -9.09
N GLY A 38 8.46 18.88 -9.99
CA GLY A 38 9.82 18.37 -9.94
C GLY A 38 10.12 17.39 -11.06
N THR A 39 11.41 17.21 -11.35
CA THR A 39 11.92 16.27 -12.36
C THR A 39 13.19 15.60 -11.87
N ALA A 40 13.49 14.40 -12.39
CA ALA A 40 14.75 13.70 -12.12
C ALA A 40 15.10 12.74 -13.28
N ASP A 41 16.39 12.39 -13.40
CA ASP A 41 16.85 11.36 -14.32
C ASP A 41 16.73 9.98 -13.67
N VAL A 42 16.06 9.04 -14.37
CA VAL A 42 15.79 7.67 -13.89
C VAL A 42 16.28 6.58 -14.86
N GLY A 43 16.85 6.95 -15.99
CA GLY A 43 17.41 6.01 -16.96
C GLY A 43 18.47 5.11 -16.32
N GLY A 44 18.40 3.80 -16.60
CA GLY A 44 19.29 2.78 -16.05
C GLY A 44 19.13 2.47 -14.55
N LYS A 45 18.31 3.22 -13.81
CA LYS A 45 18.13 3.03 -12.37
C LYS A 45 17.06 2.00 -12.06
N LYS A 46 17.29 1.14 -11.06
CA LYS A 46 16.29 0.24 -10.47
C LYS A 46 15.46 0.88 -9.35
N SER A 47 15.99 1.93 -8.74
CA SER A 47 15.33 2.67 -7.67
C SER A 47 15.76 4.13 -7.67
N TRP A 48 14.88 4.99 -7.18
CA TRP A 48 15.15 6.41 -6.93
C TRP A 48 14.25 6.92 -5.82
N THR A 49 14.52 8.12 -5.35
CA THR A 49 13.74 8.76 -4.29
C THR A 49 13.23 10.12 -4.74
N TRP A 50 12.13 10.55 -4.14
CA TRP A 50 11.60 11.89 -4.30
C TRP A 50 11.05 12.39 -2.96
N LYS A 51 11.46 13.60 -2.56
CA LYS A 51 10.91 14.26 -1.39
C LYS A 51 9.64 14.99 -1.79
N VAL A 52 8.48 14.57 -1.24
CA VAL A 52 7.20 15.23 -1.52
C VAL A 52 7.17 16.64 -0.94
N PRO A 53 6.45 17.58 -1.56
CA PRO A 53 6.23 18.92 -1.02
C PRO A 53 5.64 18.91 0.38
N LYS A 54 5.71 20.05 1.07
CA LYS A 54 5.16 20.22 2.43
C LYS A 54 3.66 20.48 2.46
N ASP A 55 3.03 20.63 1.28
CA ASP A 55 1.59 20.81 1.17
C ASP A 55 0.86 19.54 1.58
N ASP A 56 -0.16 19.67 2.43
CA ASP A 56 -0.97 18.55 2.89
C ASP A 56 -2.19 18.30 2.00
N PHE A 57 -2.70 17.09 2.04
CA PHE A 57 -3.90 16.65 1.30
C PHE A 57 -3.78 16.86 -0.21
N LYS A 58 -2.63 16.47 -0.77
CA LYS A 58 -2.30 16.57 -2.19
C LYS A 58 -2.06 15.18 -2.79
N GLY A 59 -2.57 14.99 -4.00
CA GLY A 59 -2.21 13.85 -4.84
C GLY A 59 -1.19 14.29 -5.89
N TYR A 60 -0.21 13.45 -6.14
CA TYR A 60 0.79 13.65 -7.19
C TYR A 60 0.81 12.47 -8.15
N LEU A 61 1.23 12.71 -9.37
CA LEU A 61 1.51 11.67 -10.37
C LEU A 61 3.01 11.70 -10.69
N ALA A 62 3.70 10.60 -10.50
CA ALA A 62 5.02 10.41 -11.07
C ALA A 62 4.84 9.79 -12.46
N GLU A 63 5.33 10.47 -13.49
CA GLU A 63 5.25 10.05 -14.87
C GLU A 63 6.65 9.91 -15.44
N VAL A 64 7.03 8.67 -15.79
CA VAL A 64 8.31 8.38 -16.44
C VAL A 64 8.14 8.45 -17.95
N TYR A 65 9.02 9.18 -18.61
CA TYR A 65 8.98 9.40 -20.04
C TYR A 65 10.36 9.42 -20.68
N VAL A 66 10.40 9.25 -21.99
CA VAL A 66 11.55 9.50 -22.86
C VAL A 66 11.16 10.49 -23.95
N LYS A 67 12.17 11.18 -24.50
CA LYS A 67 11.98 11.99 -25.71
C LYS A 67 12.01 11.10 -26.93
N GLU A 68 11.00 11.21 -27.80
CA GLU A 68 10.99 10.69 -29.16
C GLU A 68 10.82 11.88 -30.14
N GLY A 69 11.92 12.45 -30.59
CA GLY A 69 11.92 13.74 -31.31
C GLY A 69 11.43 14.87 -30.40
N ASP A 70 10.45 15.64 -30.85
CA ASP A 70 9.87 16.74 -30.08
C ASP A 70 8.74 16.30 -29.11
N LYS A 71 8.39 15.02 -29.08
CA LYS A 71 7.32 14.49 -28.23
C LYS A 71 7.85 13.70 -27.06
N ASP A 72 7.08 13.72 -25.96
CA ASP A 72 7.30 12.87 -24.81
C ASP A 72 6.51 11.57 -24.97
N LYS A 73 7.21 10.44 -24.89
CA LYS A 73 6.61 9.12 -24.81
C LYS A 73 6.59 8.68 -23.35
N VAL A 74 5.40 8.57 -22.77
CA VAL A 74 5.20 8.09 -21.41
C VAL A 74 5.41 6.58 -21.35
N LEU A 75 6.26 6.12 -20.45
CA LEU A 75 6.61 4.73 -20.24
C LEU A 75 5.86 4.12 -19.05
N SER A 76 5.63 4.89 -18.01
CA SER A 76 4.98 4.42 -16.78
C SER A 76 4.48 5.57 -15.94
N THR A 77 3.41 5.32 -15.19
CA THR A 77 2.87 6.28 -14.22
C THR A 77 2.58 5.61 -12.89
N ILE A 78 2.65 6.37 -11.79
CA ILE A 78 2.21 5.94 -10.47
C ILE A 78 1.72 7.14 -9.65
N GLY A 79 0.58 6.95 -8.97
CA GLY A 79 0.05 7.94 -8.04
C GLY A 79 0.85 8.00 -6.74
N ILE A 80 0.91 9.16 -6.12
CA ILE A 80 1.51 9.39 -4.80
C ILE A 80 0.51 10.19 -3.97
N ASP A 81 0.12 9.63 -2.85
CA ASP A 81 -0.87 10.21 -1.94
C ASP A 81 -0.17 10.86 -0.75
N VAL A 82 -0.33 12.18 -0.59
CA VAL A 82 0.25 12.94 0.51
C VAL A 82 -0.86 13.42 1.43
N SER A 83 -0.88 12.90 2.64
CA SER A 83 -1.88 13.24 3.65
C SER A 83 -1.36 12.95 5.05
N SER A 84 -1.42 13.93 5.95
CA SER A 84 -1.13 13.73 7.37
C SER A 84 -2.22 12.92 8.08
N ASN A 85 -3.44 12.94 7.55
CA ASN A 85 -4.61 12.26 8.13
C ASN A 85 -5.25 11.29 7.12
N TRP A 86 -5.06 9.99 7.35
CA TRP A 86 -5.59 8.95 6.49
C TRP A 86 -7.13 8.94 6.40
N LYS A 87 -7.84 9.45 7.42
CA LYS A 87 -9.31 9.48 7.47
C LYS A 87 -9.92 10.49 6.50
N ARG A 88 -9.16 11.47 6.02
CA ARG A 88 -9.69 12.53 5.16
C ARG A 88 -10.00 12.02 3.74
N PHE A 89 -9.15 11.13 3.21
CA PHE A 89 -9.33 10.50 1.90
C PHE A 89 -9.06 9.00 2.00
N PRO A 90 -9.89 8.27 2.77
CA PRO A 90 -9.63 6.85 2.98
C PRO A 90 -9.95 6.03 1.73
N ARG A 91 -9.11 5.04 1.48
CA ARG A 91 -9.40 3.95 0.55
C ARG A 91 -9.48 2.67 1.36
N TYR A 92 -10.65 2.06 1.36
CA TYR A 92 -10.93 0.87 2.16
C TYR A 92 -10.76 -0.41 1.35
N GLY A 93 -10.32 -1.45 2.03
CA GLY A 93 -10.27 -2.82 1.55
C GLY A 93 -10.61 -3.79 2.66
N PHE A 94 -10.71 -5.07 2.32
CA PHE A 94 -11.07 -6.15 3.24
C PHE A 94 -10.06 -7.28 3.17
N LEU A 95 -9.81 -7.90 4.32
CA LEU A 95 -9.16 -9.21 4.44
C LEU A 95 -10.11 -10.12 5.20
N SER A 96 -10.33 -11.33 4.70
CA SER A 96 -11.31 -12.28 5.24
C SER A 96 -10.80 -13.71 5.38
N ASP A 97 -9.51 -13.94 5.12
CA ASP A 97 -8.87 -15.25 5.21
C ASP A 97 -7.61 -15.16 6.06
N PHE A 98 -7.59 -15.87 7.19
CA PHE A 98 -6.54 -15.77 8.20
C PHE A 98 -5.99 -17.14 8.61
N GLN A 99 -6.14 -18.15 7.76
CA GLN A 99 -5.59 -19.49 7.98
C GLN A 99 -4.04 -19.48 7.91
N ASN A 100 -3.40 -20.45 8.57
CA ASN A 100 -1.92 -20.49 8.66
C ASN A 100 -1.22 -20.49 7.29
N SER A 101 -1.82 -21.09 6.26
CA SER A 101 -1.25 -21.10 4.89
C SER A 101 -1.05 -19.69 4.31
N LYS A 102 -1.76 -18.66 4.81
CA LYS A 102 -1.59 -17.27 4.41
C LYS A 102 -0.21 -16.69 4.70
N MET A 103 0.54 -17.28 5.63
CA MET A 103 1.94 -16.88 5.88
C MET A 103 2.79 -16.94 4.61
N ASN A 104 2.48 -17.85 3.67
CA ASN A 104 3.23 -18.02 2.43
C ASN A 104 2.87 -16.98 1.35
N THR A 105 1.65 -16.45 1.35
CA THR A 105 1.14 -15.53 0.32
C THR A 105 1.01 -14.09 0.78
N MET A 106 1.08 -13.84 2.08
CA MET A 106 0.83 -12.55 2.72
C MET A 106 1.61 -11.39 2.10
N ASN A 107 2.91 -11.58 1.79
CA ASN A 107 3.72 -10.53 1.19
C ASN A 107 3.19 -10.11 -0.19
N LYS A 108 2.72 -11.08 -0.99
CA LYS A 108 2.13 -10.82 -2.30
C LYS A 108 0.83 -10.04 -2.15
N GLU A 109 -0.01 -10.42 -1.21
CA GLU A 109 -1.28 -9.76 -0.93
C GLU A 109 -1.09 -8.32 -0.43
N VAL A 110 -0.19 -8.11 0.54
CA VAL A 110 0.17 -6.75 1.01
C VAL A 110 0.72 -5.88 -0.13
N ASN A 111 1.54 -6.44 -1.02
CA ASN A 111 2.04 -5.72 -2.19
C ASN A 111 0.93 -5.36 -3.19
N VAL A 112 -0.12 -6.17 -3.32
CA VAL A 112 -1.30 -5.81 -4.13
C VAL A 112 -2.03 -4.63 -3.49
N LEU A 113 -2.31 -4.70 -2.19
CA LEU A 113 -2.97 -3.62 -1.45
C LEU A 113 -2.17 -2.30 -1.51
N LEU A 114 -0.84 -2.40 -1.38
CA LEU A 114 0.07 -1.26 -1.53
C LEU A 114 -0.06 -0.60 -2.90
N ARG A 115 -0.05 -1.39 -3.98
CA ARG A 115 -0.19 -0.87 -5.36
C ARG A 115 -1.53 -0.19 -5.63
N HIS A 116 -2.57 -0.60 -4.93
CA HIS A 116 -3.89 0.04 -5.00
C HIS A 116 -4.08 1.16 -3.98
N HIS A 117 -3.02 1.55 -3.24
CA HIS A 117 -3.04 2.61 -2.23
C HIS A 117 -4.15 2.45 -1.19
N ILE A 118 -4.44 1.22 -0.77
CA ILE A 118 -5.45 0.94 0.26
C ILE A 118 -4.93 1.42 1.61
N THR A 119 -5.57 2.41 2.20
CA THR A 119 -5.12 3.06 3.43
C THR A 119 -5.79 2.52 4.69
N GLY A 120 -6.93 1.84 4.56
CA GLY A 120 -7.66 1.24 5.66
C GLY A 120 -8.13 -0.17 5.33
N LEU A 121 -7.70 -1.16 6.10
CA LEU A 121 -8.07 -2.56 5.93
C LEU A 121 -9.02 -2.98 7.04
N GLN A 122 -10.19 -3.48 6.68
CA GLN A 122 -11.10 -4.13 7.61
C GLN A 122 -10.83 -5.64 7.61
N PHE A 123 -10.54 -6.18 8.80
CA PHE A 123 -10.41 -7.62 9.02
C PHE A 123 -11.82 -8.17 9.25
N TYR A 124 -12.32 -8.88 8.27
CA TYR A 124 -13.67 -9.40 8.23
C TYR A 124 -13.68 -10.86 8.67
N ASP A 125 -14.69 -11.27 9.45
CA ASP A 125 -14.87 -12.66 9.92
C ASP A 125 -13.61 -13.26 10.59
N TRP A 126 -12.95 -12.47 11.42
CA TRP A 126 -11.77 -12.89 12.18
C TRP A 126 -12.13 -13.45 13.55
N GLN A 127 -13.37 -13.22 14.02
CA GLN A 127 -13.84 -13.57 15.36
C GLN A 127 -14.03 -15.08 15.49
N TRP A 128 -13.91 -15.56 16.73
CA TRP A 128 -14.36 -16.91 17.06
C TRP A 128 -15.89 -17.03 16.96
N GLN A 129 -16.60 -16.10 17.60
CA GLN A 129 -18.06 -15.96 17.54
C GLN A 129 -18.43 -14.48 17.54
N HIS A 130 -19.59 -14.11 17.04
CA HIS A 130 -20.01 -12.70 16.96
C HIS A 130 -20.07 -12.01 18.33
N HIS A 131 -20.49 -12.72 19.38
CA HIS A 131 -20.57 -12.21 20.75
C HIS A 131 -19.32 -12.51 21.60
N ARG A 132 -18.39 -13.31 21.10
CA ARG A 132 -17.10 -13.65 21.72
C ARG A 132 -16.00 -13.63 20.69
N MET A 133 -15.44 -12.46 20.48
CA MET A 133 -14.48 -12.22 19.40
C MET A 133 -13.21 -13.03 19.56
N TRP A 134 -12.76 -13.25 20.78
CA TRP A 134 -11.51 -13.91 21.09
C TRP A 134 -11.74 -15.24 21.80
N LYS A 135 -10.96 -16.24 21.40
CA LYS A 135 -10.87 -17.53 22.10
C LYS A 135 -9.45 -17.73 22.60
N THR A 136 -9.30 -17.99 23.90
CA THR A 136 -8.00 -18.42 24.44
C THR A 136 -7.70 -19.83 23.95
N VAL A 137 -6.59 -19.97 23.21
CA VAL A 137 -6.15 -21.24 22.62
C VAL A 137 -4.65 -21.43 22.78
N ASN A 138 -4.22 -22.64 23.08
CA ASN A 138 -2.81 -22.94 23.33
C ASN A 138 -1.96 -22.86 22.06
N ASN A 139 -2.53 -23.24 20.90
CA ASN A 139 -1.85 -23.23 19.60
C ASN A 139 -2.02 -21.93 18.81
N GLY A 140 -2.71 -20.93 19.36
CA GLY A 140 -2.96 -19.66 18.69
C GLY A 140 -3.88 -19.70 17.48
N THR A 141 -4.71 -20.76 17.35
CA THR A 141 -5.71 -20.91 16.28
C THR A 141 -7.08 -21.25 16.85
N TRP A 142 -8.13 -20.84 16.12
CA TRP A 142 -9.51 -21.27 16.38
C TRP A 142 -10.27 -21.48 15.07
N GLN A 143 -11.41 -22.14 15.17
CA GLN A 143 -12.40 -22.17 14.09
C GLN A 143 -13.41 -21.04 14.33
N ASP A 144 -13.72 -20.26 13.29
CA ASP A 144 -14.77 -19.26 13.33
C ASP A 144 -16.18 -19.93 13.28
N PHE A 145 -17.22 -19.12 13.22
CA PHE A 145 -18.61 -19.60 13.15
C PHE A 145 -18.92 -20.40 11.87
N ALA A 146 -18.11 -20.27 10.81
CA ALA A 146 -18.23 -20.99 9.54
C ALA A 146 -17.21 -22.14 9.42
N ASN A 147 -16.58 -22.56 10.54
CA ASN A 147 -15.52 -23.58 10.60
C ASN A 147 -14.26 -23.25 9.77
N ARG A 148 -13.96 -21.97 9.55
CA ARG A 148 -12.71 -21.55 8.91
C ARG A 148 -11.63 -21.38 9.96
N GLU A 149 -10.41 -21.84 9.66
CA GLU A 149 -9.26 -21.64 10.54
C GLU A 149 -8.88 -20.16 10.61
N ILE A 150 -8.75 -19.62 11.82
CA ILE A 150 -8.22 -18.30 12.13
C ILE A 150 -6.94 -18.46 12.95
N SER A 151 -5.84 -17.89 12.49
CA SER A 151 -4.55 -17.90 13.15
C SER A 151 -4.20 -16.52 13.72
N VAL A 152 -3.94 -16.45 15.01
CA VAL A 152 -3.47 -15.23 15.69
C VAL A 152 -2.15 -14.72 15.09
N ASN A 153 -1.26 -15.64 14.74
CA ASN A 153 0.01 -15.27 14.11
C ASN A 153 -0.20 -14.62 12.74
N VAL A 154 -1.13 -15.12 11.94
CA VAL A 154 -1.49 -14.52 10.64
C VAL A 154 -2.07 -13.13 10.84
N LEU A 155 -3.03 -12.97 11.77
CA LEU A 155 -3.61 -11.65 12.09
C LEU A 155 -2.53 -10.64 12.49
N ARG A 156 -1.65 -10.99 13.43
CA ARG A 156 -0.55 -10.13 13.90
C ARG A 156 0.44 -9.76 12.78
N ASN A 157 0.77 -10.72 11.93
CA ASN A 157 1.69 -10.48 10.81
C ASN A 157 1.07 -9.55 9.76
N TYR A 158 -0.22 -9.70 9.42
CA TYR A 158 -0.91 -8.74 8.54
C TYR A 158 -0.89 -7.33 9.14
N ILE A 159 -1.25 -7.18 10.42
CA ILE A 159 -1.24 -5.88 11.10
C ILE A 159 0.17 -5.24 11.01
N SER A 160 1.21 -5.99 11.35
CA SER A 160 2.58 -5.50 11.30
C SER A 160 2.99 -5.04 9.89
N LYS A 161 2.75 -5.89 8.88
CA LYS A 161 3.11 -5.57 7.49
C LYS A 161 2.32 -4.40 6.92
N LEU A 162 1.02 -4.31 7.20
CA LEU A 162 0.17 -3.22 6.76
C LEU A 162 0.57 -1.89 7.43
N HIS A 163 0.89 -1.91 8.71
CA HIS A 163 1.39 -0.72 9.42
C HIS A 163 2.74 -0.25 8.84
N ASN A 164 3.63 -1.17 8.46
CA ASN A 164 4.92 -0.83 7.85
C ASN A 164 4.77 -0.10 6.51
N VAL A 165 3.74 -0.40 5.73
CA VAL A 165 3.45 0.33 4.49
C VAL A 165 2.52 1.53 4.69
N GLY A 166 2.20 1.90 5.94
CA GLY A 166 1.41 3.08 6.30
C GLY A 166 -0.10 2.90 6.23
N ALA A 167 -0.61 1.68 6.00
CA ALA A 167 -2.02 1.36 6.09
C ALA A 167 -2.49 1.24 7.55
N LYS A 168 -3.80 1.30 7.77
CA LYS A 168 -4.47 1.10 9.06
C LYS A 168 -5.31 -0.17 9.04
N CYS A 169 -5.36 -0.86 10.17
CA CYS A 169 -6.17 -2.06 10.33
C CYS A 169 -7.36 -1.76 11.25
N MET A 170 -8.54 -2.25 10.86
CA MET A 170 -9.78 -2.14 11.60
C MET A 170 -10.37 -3.53 11.73
N PHE A 171 -10.80 -3.88 12.91
CA PHE A 171 -11.49 -5.13 13.14
C PHE A 171 -12.99 -4.94 12.91
N TYR A 172 -13.57 -5.80 12.07
CA TYR A 172 -15.02 -5.91 11.96
C TYR A 172 -15.60 -6.41 13.27
N ASN A 173 -16.66 -5.79 13.72
CA ASN A 173 -17.37 -6.17 14.94
C ASN A 173 -18.87 -6.00 14.75
N LEU A 174 -19.64 -7.00 15.10
CA LEU A 174 -21.10 -6.93 15.16
C LEU A 174 -21.52 -6.49 16.56
N CYS A 175 -22.15 -5.31 16.62
CA CYS A 175 -22.77 -4.80 17.83
C CYS A 175 -24.29 -4.88 17.63
N TYR A 176 -24.96 -5.71 18.44
CA TYR A 176 -26.42 -5.82 18.50
C TYR A 176 -26.96 -5.01 19.67
#